data_36f96514ccbf9fe3ce22dc4e2b9248df
#
_entry.id   36f96514ccbf9fe3ce22dc4e2b9248df
#
_cell.length_a   1.000
_cell.length_b   1.000
_cell.length_c   1.000
_cell.angle_alpha   90.00
_cell.angle_beta   90.00
_cell.angle_gamma   90.00
#
_symmetry.space_group_name_H-M   'P 1'
#
loop_
_entity.id
_entity.type
_entity.pdbx_description
1 polymer ?
#
loop_
_entity_poly.entity_id
_entity_poly.type
_entity_poly.pdbx_seq_one_letter_code
_entity_poly.pdbx_strand_id
1 'polypeptide(L)'
;MRFICEKEKILKGINSVINGVASKTTMPVLEGILIQTNDNELKLTTYDLEIGIEYILEANVEEQGNTVVNAIMFSEIIRKLPNKNIKININENNLLEIECEGSLYKLATMNPDEFPELPKINIDNSIEIEQTVLKNMIRKTIFAVSTEENRPIFTGCLFEVQQGKLNVVAVDGYRLAIKSSSINERGNDFSSVIPGKTLNEVNKIISDSFEPITIGISKNQALFEMENCKIVTRLLDGEFLKYSNTIPSSWETRIKVNKNSIQECFERIILISDSSIEKEKKYPVKINVEIGKVTISCANQTGDAKEEIYVDTEGKELEIGFNPRFFLDALKAIDDEDVYIEFGTNRSPCIIRPVENGDYIYMILPIKMKD
;
A
#
# COMPACT_ATOMS: atom_id res chain seq x y z
N MET A 1 -9.32 -33.48 12.59
CA MET A 1 -8.56 -32.79 11.50
C MET A 1 -7.16 -33.38 11.41
N ARG A 2 -6.75 -33.84 10.23
CA ARG A 2 -5.39 -34.35 9.94
C ARG A 2 -5.04 -34.12 8.49
N PHE A 3 -3.87 -33.53 8.23
CA PHE A 3 -3.40 -33.27 6.87
C PHE A 3 -1.86 -33.21 6.80
N ILE A 4 -1.33 -33.35 5.57
CA ILE A 4 0.10 -33.23 5.24
C ILE A 4 0.22 -32.18 4.16
N CYS A 5 1.15 -31.24 4.35
CA CYS A 5 1.43 -30.16 3.40
C CYS A 5 2.92 -29.86 3.30
N GLU A 6 3.39 -29.45 2.13
CA GLU A 6 4.74 -28.96 1.93
C GLU A 6 4.94 -27.64 2.71
N LYS A 7 6.08 -27.53 3.40
CA LYS A 7 6.40 -26.32 4.19
C LYS A 7 6.27 -25.03 3.36
N GLU A 8 6.78 -24.99 2.14
CA GLU A 8 6.76 -23.79 1.29
C GLU A 8 5.33 -23.34 0.99
N LYS A 9 4.43 -24.29 0.68
CA LYS A 9 3.04 -23.99 0.38
C LYS A 9 2.31 -23.41 1.60
N ILE A 10 2.41 -24.06 2.75
CA ILE A 10 1.74 -23.60 3.97
C ILE A 10 2.33 -22.27 4.46
N LEU A 11 3.66 -22.08 4.35
CA LEU A 11 4.32 -20.84 4.73
C LEU A 11 3.88 -19.67 3.82
N LYS A 12 3.72 -19.91 2.51
CA LYS A 12 3.16 -18.93 1.58
C LYS A 12 1.74 -18.53 2.01
N GLY A 13 0.88 -19.50 2.32
CA GLY A 13 -0.48 -19.24 2.80
C GLY A 13 -0.48 -18.44 4.11
N ILE A 14 0.33 -18.82 5.10
CA ILE A 14 0.46 -18.09 6.36
C ILE A 14 0.92 -16.65 6.13
N ASN A 15 1.97 -16.43 5.31
CA ASN A 15 2.48 -15.09 5.01
C ASN A 15 1.43 -14.22 4.31
N SER A 16 0.54 -14.82 3.52
CA SER A 16 -0.55 -14.09 2.86
C SER A 16 -1.63 -13.64 3.85
N VAL A 17 -1.93 -14.44 4.89
CA VAL A 17 -3.04 -14.12 5.81
C VAL A 17 -2.59 -13.43 7.10
N ILE A 18 -1.31 -13.51 7.49
CA ILE A 18 -0.82 -13.09 8.82
C ILE A 18 -1.15 -11.63 9.17
N ASN A 19 -1.20 -10.76 8.18
CA ASN A 19 -1.44 -9.33 8.39
C ASN A 19 -2.94 -8.97 8.55
N GLY A 20 -3.85 -9.95 8.36
CA GLY A 20 -5.26 -9.83 8.71
C GLY A 20 -5.57 -10.22 10.17
N VAL A 21 -4.52 -10.52 10.96
CA VAL A 21 -4.65 -10.86 12.38
C VAL A 21 -4.81 -9.59 13.22
N ALA A 22 -5.72 -9.58 14.17
CA ALA A 22 -5.91 -8.46 15.08
C ALA A 22 -4.71 -8.29 16.02
N SER A 23 -4.18 -7.08 16.13
CA SER A 23 -3.06 -6.78 17.03
C SER A 23 -3.50 -6.44 18.46
N LYS A 24 -4.72 -5.93 18.61
CA LYS A 24 -5.37 -5.61 19.90
C LYS A 24 -6.86 -5.90 19.76
N THR A 25 -7.37 -6.84 20.52
CA THR A 25 -8.77 -7.24 20.44
C THR A 25 -9.29 -7.72 21.79
N THR A 26 -10.60 -7.59 22.01
CA THR A 26 -11.29 -8.21 23.13
C THR A 26 -11.74 -9.66 22.81
N MET A 27 -11.55 -10.10 21.57
CA MET A 27 -11.88 -11.45 21.08
C MET A 27 -10.60 -12.21 20.79
N PRO A 28 -10.08 -13.04 21.71
CA PRO A 28 -8.78 -13.72 21.53
C PRO A 28 -8.68 -14.56 20.26
N VAL A 29 -9.81 -15.09 19.75
CA VAL A 29 -9.87 -15.87 18.52
C VAL A 29 -9.38 -15.10 17.29
N LEU A 30 -9.49 -13.76 17.28
CA LEU A 30 -9.02 -12.90 16.19
C LEU A 30 -7.49 -12.68 16.19
N GLU A 31 -6.79 -13.11 17.26
CA GLU A 31 -5.32 -13.19 17.28
C GLU A 31 -4.84 -14.51 16.64
N GLY A 32 -5.76 -15.32 16.15
CA GLY A 32 -5.51 -16.62 15.55
C GLY A 32 -5.65 -16.66 14.04
N ILE A 33 -5.19 -17.78 13.47
CA ILE A 33 -5.49 -18.22 12.11
C ILE A 33 -6.53 -19.32 12.22
N LEU A 34 -7.68 -19.16 11.59
CA LEU A 34 -8.64 -20.23 11.37
C LEU A 34 -8.10 -21.15 10.27
N ILE A 35 -7.90 -22.39 10.60
CA ILE A 35 -7.43 -23.47 9.73
C ILE A 35 -8.63 -24.37 9.46
N GLN A 36 -8.98 -24.55 8.20
CA GLN A 36 -10.08 -25.43 7.78
C GLN A 36 -9.57 -26.38 6.69
N THR A 37 -9.93 -27.65 6.79
CA THR A 37 -9.59 -28.66 5.78
C THR A 37 -10.86 -29.19 5.16
N ASN A 38 -10.89 -29.25 3.82
CA ASN A 38 -12.00 -29.78 3.05
C ASN A 38 -11.42 -30.49 1.83
N ASP A 39 -11.82 -31.76 1.56
CA ASP A 39 -11.30 -32.61 0.50
C ASP A 39 -9.75 -32.57 0.46
N ASN A 40 -9.14 -32.00 -0.58
CA ASN A 40 -7.69 -31.84 -0.71
C ASN A 40 -7.24 -30.38 -0.57
N GLU A 41 -8.03 -29.55 0.11
CA GLU A 41 -7.75 -28.14 0.29
C GLU A 41 -7.55 -27.79 1.75
N LEU A 42 -6.58 -26.92 2.00
CA LEU A 42 -6.34 -26.24 3.25
C LEU A 42 -6.69 -24.78 3.08
N LYS A 43 -7.65 -24.30 3.85
CA LYS A 43 -8.04 -22.90 3.88
C LYS A 43 -7.55 -22.25 5.17
N LEU A 44 -6.83 -21.14 5.03
CA LEU A 44 -6.35 -20.30 6.11
C LEU A 44 -7.11 -18.98 6.08
N THR A 45 -7.67 -18.58 7.22
CA THR A 45 -8.45 -17.32 7.30
C THR A 45 -8.01 -16.52 8.51
N THR A 46 -7.86 -15.21 8.33
CA THR A 46 -7.67 -14.23 9.41
C THR A 46 -8.65 -13.08 9.24
N TYR A 47 -9.00 -12.43 10.35
CA TYR A 47 -9.95 -11.34 10.35
C TYR A 47 -9.76 -10.43 11.56
N ASP A 48 -9.66 -9.11 11.37
CA ASP A 48 -9.58 -8.13 12.46
C ASP A 48 -10.84 -7.24 12.57
N LEU A 49 -11.96 -7.66 11.91
CA LEU A 49 -13.25 -6.95 11.77
C LEU A 49 -13.23 -5.80 10.75
N GLU A 50 -12.05 -5.39 10.26
CA GLU A 50 -11.89 -4.39 9.20
C GLU A 50 -11.39 -5.03 7.91
N ILE A 51 -10.35 -5.87 8.02
CA ILE A 51 -9.77 -6.62 6.91
C ILE A 51 -9.85 -8.12 7.21
N GLY A 52 -10.40 -8.89 6.28
CA GLY A 52 -10.38 -10.34 6.29
C GLY A 52 -9.58 -10.88 5.12
N ILE A 53 -8.73 -11.86 5.38
CA ILE A 53 -7.91 -12.49 4.34
C ILE A 53 -8.12 -13.99 4.39
N GLU A 54 -8.47 -14.57 3.25
CA GLU A 54 -8.61 -16.00 3.04
C GLU A 54 -7.61 -16.48 2.00
N TYR A 55 -6.89 -17.54 2.28
CA TYR A 55 -5.97 -18.17 1.36
C TYR A 55 -6.20 -19.67 1.29
N ILE A 56 -6.34 -20.20 0.07
CA ILE A 56 -6.59 -21.62 -0.18
C ILE A 56 -5.35 -22.22 -0.81
N LEU A 57 -4.95 -23.41 -0.34
CA LEU A 57 -3.82 -24.14 -0.88
C LEU A 57 -4.11 -25.65 -0.88
N GLU A 58 -3.46 -26.38 -1.78
CA GLU A 58 -3.54 -27.83 -1.83
C GLU A 58 -2.85 -28.47 -0.63
N ALA A 59 -3.49 -29.46 -0.04
CA ALA A 59 -2.92 -30.31 1.00
C ALA A 59 -3.47 -31.73 0.88
N ASN A 60 -2.70 -32.71 1.34
CA ASN A 60 -3.20 -34.09 1.46
C ASN A 60 -3.98 -34.19 2.76
N VAL A 61 -5.31 -34.13 2.68
CA VAL A 61 -6.23 -34.18 3.82
C VAL A 61 -6.63 -35.62 4.10
N GLU A 62 -6.22 -36.12 5.27
CA GLU A 62 -6.60 -37.46 5.75
C GLU A 62 -7.92 -37.42 6.55
N GLU A 63 -8.18 -36.32 7.26
CA GLU A 63 -9.34 -36.12 8.10
C GLU A 63 -9.75 -34.65 8.11
N GLN A 64 -10.96 -34.35 7.70
CA GLN A 64 -11.50 -32.99 7.66
C GLN A 64 -11.73 -32.43 9.06
N GLY A 65 -11.74 -31.11 9.17
CA GLY A 65 -12.04 -30.39 10.41
C GLY A 65 -11.58 -28.94 10.37
N ASN A 66 -11.75 -28.27 11.48
CA ASN A 66 -11.38 -26.88 11.65
C ASN A 66 -10.80 -26.63 13.05
N THR A 67 -9.98 -25.58 13.16
CA THR A 67 -9.44 -25.10 14.43
C THR A 67 -8.91 -23.69 14.28
N VAL A 68 -8.73 -22.99 15.40
CA VAL A 68 -8.03 -21.71 15.44
C VAL A 68 -6.79 -21.85 16.30
N VAL A 69 -5.66 -21.33 15.82
CA VAL A 69 -4.38 -21.34 16.55
C VAL A 69 -3.77 -19.96 16.58
N ASN A 70 -2.99 -19.64 17.62
CA ASN A 70 -2.30 -18.37 17.70
C ASN A 70 -1.42 -18.14 16.45
N ALA A 71 -1.70 -17.07 15.74
CA ALA A 71 -1.13 -16.78 14.41
C ALA A 71 0.39 -16.60 14.45
N ILE A 72 0.88 -15.83 15.42
CA ILE A 72 2.31 -15.52 15.54
C ILE A 72 3.10 -16.80 15.88
N MET A 73 2.64 -17.56 16.87
CA MET A 73 3.33 -18.77 17.29
C MET A 73 3.33 -19.84 16.19
N PHE A 74 2.20 -20.04 15.54
CA PHE A 74 2.09 -20.97 14.41
C PHE A 74 3.01 -20.57 13.26
N SER A 75 3.00 -19.30 12.85
CA SER A 75 3.87 -18.77 11.79
C SER A 75 5.36 -18.95 12.12
N GLU A 76 5.79 -18.64 13.34
CA GLU A 76 7.18 -18.77 13.75
C GLU A 76 7.66 -20.23 13.77
N ILE A 77 6.82 -21.17 14.22
CA ILE A 77 7.15 -22.60 14.19
C ILE A 77 7.31 -23.05 12.75
N ILE A 78 6.30 -22.83 11.89
CA ILE A 78 6.35 -23.26 10.49
C ILE A 78 7.56 -22.67 9.77
N ARG A 79 7.90 -21.40 10.02
CA ARG A 79 9.06 -20.72 9.42
C ARG A 79 10.39 -21.41 9.80
N LYS A 80 10.53 -21.87 11.05
CA LYS A 80 11.76 -22.47 11.58
C LYS A 80 11.93 -23.96 11.26
N LEU A 81 10.88 -24.67 10.87
CA LEU A 81 10.96 -26.08 10.50
C LEU A 81 11.84 -26.31 9.25
N PRO A 82 12.40 -27.51 9.07
CA PRO A 82 13.08 -27.91 7.82
C PRO A 82 12.16 -27.78 6.59
N ASN A 83 12.75 -27.61 5.41
CA ASN A 83 11.99 -27.55 4.15
C ASN A 83 11.55 -28.95 3.69
N LYS A 84 10.56 -29.51 4.33
CA LYS A 84 10.00 -30.84 4.14
C LYS A 84 8.48 -30.81 4.30
N ASN A 85 7.85 -31.97 4.09
CA ASN A 85 6.44 -32.14 4.40
C ASN A 85 6.20 -32.00 5.90
N ILE A 86 5.17 -31.23 6.24
CA ILE A 86 4.71 -31.02 7.61
C ILE A 86 3.41 -31.79 7.76
N LYS A 87 3.34 -32.60 8.80
CA LYS A 87 2.11 -33.29 9.20
C LYS A 87 1.48 -32.51 10.36
N ILE A 88 0.20 -32.21 10.24
CA ILE A 88 -0.57 -31.46 11.23
C ILE A 88 -1.82 -32.27 11.58
N ASN A 89 -2.08 -32.44 12.88
CA ASN A 89 -3.29 -33.06 13.39
C ASN A 89 -3.77 -32.42 14.69
N ILE A 90 -5.04 -32.54 14.99
CA ILE A 90 -5.60 -32.25 16.31
C ILE A 90 -5.70 -33.55 17.09
N ASN A 91 -5.11 -33.59 18.27
CA ASN A 91 -5.15 -34.76 19.16
C ASN A 91 -6.42 -34.76 20.06
N GLU A 92 -6.60 -35.82 20.85
CA GLU A 92 -7.76 -36.01 21.75
C GLU A 92 -7.85 -34.92 22.83
N ASN A 93 -6.75 -34.22 23.14
CA ASN A 93 -6.70 -33.13 24.12
C ASN A 93 -6.94 -31.74 23.47
N ASN A 94 -7.40 -31.67 22.25
CA ASN A 94 -7.57 -30.42 21.46
C ASN A 94 -6.29 -29.61 21.32
N LEU A 95 -5.14 -30.28 21.20
CA LEU A 95 -3.89 -29.61 20.86
C LEU A 95 -3.59 -29.84 19.37
N LEU A 96 -3.16 -28.78 18.68
CA LEU A 96 -2.62 -28.88 17.33
C LEU A 96 -1.20 -29.45 17.42
N GLU A 97 -0.97 -30.63 16.89
CA GLU A 97 0.33 -31.26 16.79
C GLU A 97 0.93 -30.97 15.40
N ILE A 98 2.17 -30.52 15.36
CA ILE A 98 2.94 -30.20 14.16
C ILE A 98 4.18 -31.08 14.15
N GLU A 99 4.26 -32.01 13.22
CA GLU A 99 5.37 -32.94 13.07
C GLU A 99 6.16 -32.63 11.79
N CYS A 100 7.49 -32.60 11.91
CA CYS A 100 8.40 -32.51 10.78
C CYS A 100 9.76 -33.10 11.15
N GLU A 101 10.22 -34.17 10.47
CA GLU A 101 11.54 -34.81 10.60
C GLU A 101 12.01 -35.10 12.05
N GLY A 102 11.20 -35.48 12.95
CA GLY A 102 11.60 -35.76 14.37
C GLY A 102 11.38 -34.56 15.29
N SER A 103 10.91 -33.44 14.76
CA SER A 103 10.40 -32.31 15.57
C SER A 103 8.91 -32.48 15.81
N LEU A 104 8.46 -32.29 17.04
CA LEU A 104 7.05 -32.31 17.44
C LEU A 104 6.75 -31.08 18.27
N TYR A 105 5.80 -30.27 17.81
CA TYR A 105 5.25 -29.13 18.55
C TYR A 105 3.79 -29.37 18.86
N LYS A 106 3.34 -28.87 20.01
CA LYS A 106 1.94 -28.95 20.44
C LYS A 106 1.46 -27.56 20.82
N LEU A 107 0.47 -27.05 20.10
CA LEU A 107 -0.12 -25.73 20.34
C LEU A 107 -1.53 -25.88 20.90
N ALA A 108 -1.88 -25.02 21.86
CA ALA A 108 -3.26 -24.88 22.30
C ALA A 108 -4.10 -24.33 21.14
N THR A 109 -5.31 -24.88 21.00
CA THR A 109 -6.30 -24.42 20.02
C THR A 109 -7.36 -23.56 20.69
N MET A 110 -8.03 -22.74 19.89
CA MET A 110 -9.20 -21.98 20.28
C MET A 110 -10.43 -22.53 19.53
N ASN A 111 -11.62 -22.28 20.08
CA ASN A 111 -12.85 -22.75 19.49
C ASN A 111 -13.12 -22.07 18.13
N PRO A 112 -13.18 -22.82 17.00
CA PRO A 112 -13.42 -22.25 15.69
C PRO A 112 -14.83 -21.64 15.54
N ASP A 113 -15.81 -22.06 16.33
CA ASP A 113 -17.18 -21.53 16.28
C ASP A 113 -17.26 -20.08 16.80
N GLU A 114 -16.26 -19.63 17.55
CA GLU A 114 -16.14 -18.24 18.01
C GLU A 114 -15.49 -17.32 16.96
N PHE A 115 -14.92 -17.90 15.90
CA PHE A 115 -14.31 -17.11 14.83
C PHE A 115 -15.41 -16.54 13.91
N PRO A 116 -15.51 -15.21 13.76
CA PRO A 116 -16.58 -14.64 12.95
C PRO A 116 -16.40 -14.96 11.48
N GLU A 117 -17.49 -15.28 10.79
CA GLU A 117 -17.46 -15.48 9.35
C GLU A 117 -17.05 -14.19 8.63
N LEU A 118 -16.28 -14.34 7.55
CA LEU A 118 -16.03 -13.22 6.66
C LEU A 118 -17.34 -12.74 6.03
N PRO A 119 -17.54 -11.43 5.91
CA PRO A 119 -18.76 -10.90 5.34
C PRO A 119 -18.93 -11.36 3.89
N LYS A 120 -20.13 -11.81 3.55
CA LYS A 120 -20.53 -12.10 2.16
C LYS A 120 -20.81 -10.79 1.46
N ILE A 121 -20.03 -10.50 0.43
CA ILE A 121 -20.14 -9.24 -0.32
C ILE A 121 -21.09 -9.46 -1.49
N ASN A 122 -22.16 -8.67 -1.53
CA ASN A 122 -22.98 -8.52 -2.74
C ASN A 122 -22.29 -7.44 -3.60
N ILE A 123 -21.62 -7.86 -4.65
CA ILE A 123 -20.85 -6.98 -5.53
C ILE A 123 -21.82 -6.18 -6.40
N ASP A 124 -21.78 -4.84 -6.29
CA ASP A 124 -22.55 -3.91 -7.11
C ASP A 124 -21.80 -3.56 -8.40
N ASN A 125 -20.49 -3.38 -8.28
CA ASN A 125 -19.59 -3.06 -9.38
C ASN A 125 -18.31 -3.90 -9.26
N SER A 126 -17.73 -4.27 -10.40
CA SER A 126 -16.43 -4.97 -10.42
C SER A 126 -15.62 -4.55 -11.62
N ILE A 127 -14.31 -4.65 -11.47
CA ILE A 127 -13.32 -4.52 -12.54
C ILE A 127 -12.31 -5.65 -12.44
N GLU A 128 -11.78 -6.04 -13.58
CA GLU A 128 -10.64 -6.96 -13.68
C GLU A 128 -9.40 -6.19 -14.16
N ILE A 129 -8.27 -6.41 -13.54
CA ILE A 129 -7.01 -5.75 -13.85
C ILE A 129 -5.85 -6.73 -13.62
N GLU A 130 -4.75 -6.58 -14.35
CA GLU A 130 -3.55 -7.39 -14.10
C GLU A 130 -2.90 -7.03 -12.75
N GLN A 131 -2.42 -8.04 -12.02
CA GLN A 131 -1.80 -7.85 -10.71
C GLN A 131 -0.63 -6.86 -10.75
N THR A 132 0.23 -6.96 -11.78
CA THR A 132 1.36 -6.04 -11.96
C THR A 132 0.92 -4.59 -12.15
N VAL A 133 -0.19 -4.35 -12.86
CA VAL A 133 -0.75 -3.00 -13.07
C VAL A 133 -1.29 -2.44 -11.77
N LEU A 134 -2.11 -3.22 -11.04
CA LEU A 134 -2.64 -2.80 -9.74
C LEU A 134 -1.53 -2.52 -8.74
N LYS A 135 -0.52 -3.38 -8.66
CA LYS A 135 0.66 -3.22 -7.81
C LYS A 135 1.40 -1.91 -8.09
N ASN A 136 1.61 -1.60 -9.36
CA ASN A 136 2.21 -0.34 -9.78
C ASN A 136 1.34 0.87 -9.39
N MET A 137 0.01 0.78 -9.57
CA MET A 137 -0.92 1.85 -9.21
C MET A 137 -0.91 2.13 -7.70
N ILE A 138 -0.95 1.09 -6.87
CA ILE A 138 -0.86 1.21 -5.41
C ILE A 138 0.48 1.81 -5.01
N ARG A 139 1.61 1.27 -5.48
CA ARG A 139 2.95 1.73 -5.16
C ARG A 139 3.15 3.22 -5.50
N LYS A 140 2.61 3.66 -6.63
CA LYS A 140 2.72 5.04 -7.13
C LYS A 140 1.79 6.04 -6.44
N THR A 141 0.94 5.60 -5.50
CA THR A 141 -0.03 6.49 -4.84
C THR A 141 -0.03 6.40 -3.33
N ILE A 142 0.16 5.22 -2.77
CA ILE A 142 -0.04 4.92 -1.34
C ILE A 142 0.82 5.79 -0.40
N PHE A 143 1.96 6.30 -0.85
CA PHE A 143 2.84 7.16 -0.06
C PHE A 143 2.20 8.53 0.28
N ALA A 144 1.16 8.92 -0.44
CA ALA A 144 0.47 10.20 -0.27
C ALA A 144 -0.80 10.09 0.60
N VAL A 145 -1.11 8.94 1.18
CA VAL A 145 -2.22 8.82 2.16
C VAL A 145 -1.86 9.52 3.47
N SER A 146 -2.87 10.04 4.15
CA SER A 146 -2.70 10.65 5.47
C SER A 146 -2.46 9.58 6.54
N THR A 147 -1.62 9.93 7.50
CA THR A 147 -1.46 9.16 8.75
C THR A 147 -2.29 9.73 9.89
N GLU A 148 -2.99 10.85 9.67
CA GLU A 148 -3.81 11.53 10.67
C GLU A 148 -5.24 10.98 10.68
N GLU A 149 -5.68 10.48 11.82
CA GLU A 149 -7.03 9.89 12.00
C GLU A 149 -8.15 10.92 12.09
N ASN A 150 -7.84 12.21 12.22
CA ASN A 150 -8.82 13.30 12.27
C ASN A 150 -9.58 13.49 10.95
N ARG A 151 -9.06 12.96 9.83
CA ARG A 151 -9.71 12.91 8.52
C ARG A 151 -9.61 11.49 7.94
N PRO A 152 -10.41 10.54 8.44
CA PRO A 152 -10.31 9.13 8.06
C PRO A 152 -10.35 8.87 6.56
N ILE A 153 -11.15 9.65 5.82
CA ILE A 153 -11.30 9.50 4.35
C ILE A 153 -9.96 9.66 3.61
N PHE A 154 -8.98 10.39 4.17
CA PHE A 154 -7.66 10.57 3.56
C PHE A 154 -6.63 9.51 4.00
N THR A 155 -7.00 8.60 4.91
CA THR A 155 -6.13 7.46 5.27
C THR A 155 -6.22 6.32 4.26
N GLY A 156 -6.99 6.49 3.17
CA GLY A 156 -7.12 5.56 2.06
C GLY A 156 -6.89 6.19 0.70
N CYS A 157 -6.93 5.35 -0.33
CA CYS A 157 -6.89 5.80 -1.71
C CYS A 157 -8.29 5.73 -2.32
N LEU A 158 -8.65 6.75 -3.06
CA LEU A 158 -9.82 6.75 -3.93
C LEU A 158 -9.54 5.85 -5.14
N PHE A 159 -10.41 4.90 -5.37
CA PHE A 159 -10.52 4.13 -6.62
C PHE A 159 -11.71 4.69 -7.39
N GLU A 160 -11.43 5.35 -8.49
CA GLU A 160 -12.44 5.97 -9.35
C GLU A 160 -12.36 5.36 -10.73
N VAL A 161 -13.44 4.70 -11.14
CA VAL A 161 -13.61 4.19 -12.50
C VAL A 161 -14.52 5.15 -13.25
N GLN A 162 -14.01 5.67 -14.34
CA GLN A 162 -14.76 6.57 -15.21
C GLN A 162 -14.37 6.34 -16.66
N GLN A 163 -15.36 6.06 -17.51
CA GLN A 163 -15.19 5.90 -18.97
C GLN A 163 -14.08 4.88 -19.37
N GLY A 164 -14.00 3.74 -18.67
CA GLY A 164 -13.01 2.70 -18.96
C GLY A 164 -11.59 3.03 -18.48
N LYS A 165 -11.45 3.96 -17.56
CA LYS A 165 -10.20 4.35 -16.93
C LYS A 165 -10.32 4.22 -15.42
N LEU A 166 -9.36 3.54 -14.78
CA LEU A 166 -9.19 3.52 -13.34
C LEU A 166 -8.20 4.60 -12.94
N ASN A 167 -8.61 5.48 -12.04
CA ASN A 167 -7.73 6.39 -11.31
C ASN A 167 -7.61 5.93 -9.87
N VAL A 168 -6.39 5.79 -9.38
CA VAL A 168 -6.09 5.62 -7.95
C VAL A 168 -5.50 6.93 -7.45
N VAL A 169 -6.14 7.51 -6.42
CA VAL A 169 -5.80 8.86 -5.93
C VAL A 169 -5.59 8.82 -4.42
N ALA A 170 -4.48 9.38 -3.96
CA ALA A 170 -4.18 9.56 -2.55
C ALA A 170 -3.89 11.03 -2.24
N VAL A 171 -4.29 11.49 -1.04
CA VAL A 171 -4.10 12.87 -0.59
C VAL A 171 -3.99 12.93 0.93
N ASP A 172 -3.07 13.78 1.45
CA ASP A 172 -2.93 14.03 2.89
C ASP A 172 -3.21 15.50 3.30
N GLY A 173 -3.62 16.32 2.34
CA GLY A 173 -3.86 17.75 2.54
C GLY A 173 -2.66 18.63 2.20
N TYR A 174 -1.47 18.07 1.98
CA TYR A 174 -0.25 18.79 1.59
C TYR A 174 0.31 18.31 0.25
N ARG A 175 -0.06 17.12 -0.15
CA ARG A 175 0.34 16.49 -1.42
C ARG A 175 -0.78 15.62 -1.95
N LEU A 176 -0.71 15.33 -3.24
CA LEU A 176 -1.64 14.47 -3.93
C LEU A 176 -0.87 13.61 -4.92
N ALA A 177 -1.24 12.34 -5.02
CA ALA A 177 -0.71 11.40 -5.99
C ALA A 177 -1.86 10.78 -6.78
N ILE A 178 -1.73 10.76 -8.10
CA ILE A 178 -2.67 10.13 -9.01
C ILE A 178 -1.89 9.16 -9.89
N LYS A 179 -2.40 7.96 -10.05
CA LYS A 179 -1.97 7.00 -11.07
C LYS A 179 -3.20 6.52 -11.83
N SER A 180 -3.10 6.54 -13.13
CA SER A 180 -4.18 6.16 -14.03
C SER A 180 -3.81 4.92 -14.86
N SER A 181 -4.79 4.10 -15.17
CA SER A 181 -4.65 2.98 -16.11
C SER A 181 -5.95 2.77 -16.88
N SER A 182 -5.85 2.37 -18.15
CA SER A 182 -7.02 1.90 -18.90
C SER A 182 -7.41 0.53 -18.37
N ILE A 183 -8.72 0.26 -18.31
CA ILE A 183 -9.29 -1.03 -17.99
C ILE A 183 -10.08 -1.56 -19.17
N ASN A 184 -9.96 -2.88 -19.42
CA ASN A 184 -10.55 -3.50 -20.61
C ASN A 184 -12.07 -3.65 -20.54
N GLU A 185 -12.67 -3.57 -19.38
CA GLU A 185 -14.10 -3.73 -19.18
C GLU A 185 -14.81 -2.39 -19.10
N ARG A 186 -15.94 -2.29 -19.83
CA ARG A 186 -16.91 -1.21 -19.68
C ARG A 186 -17.84 -1.55 -18.51
N GLY A 187 -17.28 -1.62 -17.29
CA GLY A 187 -18.09 -1.64 -16.08
C GLY A 187 -18.81 -0.32 -15.84
N ASN A 188 -19.74 -0.28 -14.89
CA ASN A 188 -20.34 0.97 -14.46
C ASN A 188 -19.30 1.87 -13.82
N ASP A 189 -19.42 3.18 -14.02
CA ASP A 189 -18.62 4.17 -13.31
C ASP A 189 -18.88 4.04 -11.80
N PHE A 190 -17.83 4.04 -11.00
CA PHE A 190 -17.93 4.03 -9.54
C PHE A 190 -16.78 4.80 -8.89
N SER A 191 -16.96 5.13 -7.62
CA SER A 191 -15.98 5.86 -6.83
C SER A 191 -16.05 5.35 -5.37
N SER A 192 -14.94 4.84 -4.84
CA SER A 192 -14.87 4.28 -3.50
C SER A 192 -13.50 4.49 -2.88
N VAL A 193 -13.44 4.69 -1.55
CA VAL A 193 -12.16 4.89 -0.86
C VAL A 193 -11.80 3.62 -0.09
N ILE A 194 -10.68 3.04 -0.47
CA ILE A 194 -10.16 1.80 0.12
C ILE A 194 -9.06 2.17 1.13
N PRO A 195 -9.10 1.64 2.37
CA PRO A 195 -8.11 1.94 3.39
C PRO A 195 -6.69 1.65 2.94
N GLY A 196 -5.77 2.57 3.23
CA GLY A 196 -4.34 2.42 2.90
C GLY A 196 -3.70 1.19 3.57
N LYS A 197 -4.17 0.84 4.80
CA LYS A 197 -3.76 -0.41 5.47
C LYS A 197 -4.04 -1.62 4.58
N THR A 198 -5.27 -1.74 4.06
CA THR A 198 -5.67 -2.84 3.17
C THR A 198 -4.85 -2.84 1.88
N LEU A 199 -4.68 -1.67 1.24
CA LEU A 199 -3.91 -1.57 -0.01
C LEU A 199 -2.45 -1.96 0.18
N ASN A 200 -1.84 -1.68 1.33
CA ASN A 200 -0.50 -2.16 1.66
C ASN A 200 -0.45 -3.69 1.75
N GLU A 201 -1.49 -4.33 2.32
CA GLU A 201 -1.54 -5.80 2.38
C GLU A 201 -1.80 -6.41 0.99
N VAL A 202 -2.73 -5.85 0.21
CA VAL A 202 -2.92 -6.23 -1.19
C VAL A 202 -1.60 -6.16 -1.95
N ASN A 203 -0.86 -5.05 -1.83
CA ASN A 203 0.42 -4.84 -2.52
C ASN A 203 1.52 -5.85 -2.15
N LYS A 204 1.49 -6.41 -0.93
CA LYS A 204 2.42 -7.47 -0.50
C LYS A 204 2.04 -8.85 -1.04
N ILE A 205 0.73 -9.10 -1.20
CA ILE A 205 0.19 -10.40 -1.59
C ILE A 205 0.21 -10.59 -3.12
N ILE A 206 -0.14 -9.55 -3.88
CA ILE A 206 -0.14 -9.58 -5.34
C ILE A 206 1.28 -9.76 -5.90
N SER A 207 1.38 -10.57 -6.93
CA SER A 207 2.65 -10.86 -7.61
C SER A 207 2.94 -9.86 -8.73
N ASP A 208 4.17 -9.88 -9.24
CA ASP A 208 4.55 -9.16 -10.46
C ASP A 208 4.22 -10.04 -11.70
N SER A 209 2.93 -10.42 -11.83
CA SER A 209 2.43 -11.26 -12.91
C SER A 209 1.31 -10.57 -13.69
N PHE A 210 1.07 -11.07 -14.90
CA PHE A 210 -0.07 -10.66 -15.73
C PHE A 210 -1.37 -11.39 -15.37
N GLU A 211 -1.36 -12.21 -14.31
CA GLU A 211 -2.54 -12.87 -13.76
C GLU A 211 -3.59 -11.82 -13.36
N PRO A 212 -4.87 -12.07 -13.62
CA PRO A 212 -5.92 -11.13 -13.27
C PRO A 212 -6.16 -11.07 -11.75
N ILE A 213 -6.63 -9.92 -11.31
CA ILE A 213 -7.23 -9.71 -9.99
C ILE A 213 -8.58 -9.00 -10.21
N THR A 214 -9.62 -9.55 -9.60
CA THR A 214 -10.94 -8.90 -9.60
C THR A 214 -11.07 -8.00 -8.39
N ILE A 215 -11.46 -6.75 -8.61
CA ILE A 215 -11.81 -5.78 -7.57
C ILE A 215 -13.32 -5.61 -7.60
N GLY A 216 -13.99 -6.16 -6.58
CA GLY A 216 -15.43 -6.02 -6.39
C GLY A 216 -15.73 -4.93 -5.36
N ILE A 217 -16.70 -4.06 -5.66
CA ILE A 217 -17.14 -2.99 -4.78
C ILE A 217 -18.61 -3.17 -4.45
N SER A 218 -18.94 -3.09 -3.19
CA SER A 218 -20.30 -2.96 -2.67
C SER A 218 -20.48 -1.59 -1.99
N LYS A 219 -21.65 -1.35 -1.41
CA LYS A 219 -21.93 -0.08 -0.74
C LYS A 219 -20.91 0.31 0.34
N ASN A 220 -20.40 -0.65 1.09
CA ASN A 220 -19.53 -0.39 2.25
C ASN A 220 -18.34 -1.33 2.36
N GLN A 221 -18.10 -2.15 1.35
CA GLN A 221 -17.02 -3.14 1.35
C GLN A 221 -16.35 -3.23 -0.02
N ALA A 222 -15.06 -3.61 -0.02
CA ALA A 222 -14.33 -4.02 -1.21
C ALA A 222 -13.83 -5.46 -1.08
N LEU A 223 -13.80 -6.16 -2.19
CA LEU A 223 -13.25 -7.49 -2.37
C LEU A 223 -12.10 -7.43 -3.38
N PHE A 224 -10.97 -8.01 -3.03
CA PHE A 224 -9.89 -8.33 -3.97
C PHE A 224 -9.84 -9.85 -4.09
N GLU A 225 -10.09 -10.37 -5.27
CA GLU A 225 -10.16 -11.81 -5.52
C GLU A 225 -9.10 -12.23 -6.56
N MET A 226 -8.28 -13.17 -6.15
CA MET A 226 -7.28 -13.86 -6.95
C MET A 226 -7.55 -15.36 -6.88
N GLU A 227 -6.90 -16.16 -7.73
CA GLU A 227 -7.09 -17.61 -7.79
C GLU A 227 -7.13 -18.29 -6.41
N ASN A 228 -6.16 -17.98 -5.55
CA ASN A 228 -5.96 -18.64 -4.26
C ASN A 228 -6.16 -17.72 -3.05
N CYS A 229 -6.50 -16.46 -3.26
CA CYS A 229 -6.58 -15.47 -2.18
C CYS A 229 -7.76 -14.53 -2.35
N LYS A 230 -8.47 -14.30 -1.24
CA LYS A 230 -9.53 -13.30 -1.14
C LYS A 230 -9.23 -12.35 0.00
N ILE A 231 -9.35 -11.06 -0.28
CA ILE A 231 -9.20 -10.00 0.72
C ILE A 231 -10.47 -9.18 0.75
N VAL A 232 -11.10 -9.13 1.90
CA VAL A 232 -12.32 -8.36 2.14
C VAL A 232 -11.97 -7.21 3.06
N THR A 233 -12.45 -5.99 2.76
CA THR A 233 -12.24 -4.83 3.61
C THR A 233 -13.44 -3.92 3.65
N ARG A 234 -13.60 -3.17 4.75
CA ARG A 234 -14.55 -2.05 4.79
C ARG A 234 -14.02 -0.86 4.01
N LEU A 235 -14.91 -0.18 3.31
CA LEU A 235 -14.61 1.10 2.67
C LEU A 235 -14.60 2.23 3.71
N LEU A 236 -13.85 3.28 3.42
CA LEU A 236 -13.91 4.50 4.22
C LEU A 236 -15.09 5.35 3.78
N ASP A 237 -15.91 5.74 4.75
CA ASP A 237 -17.09 6.58 4.53
C ASP A 237 -16.70 8.07 4.44
N GLY A 238 -17.36 8.82 3.57
CA GLY A 238 -17.21 10.26 3.44
C GLY A 238 -17.06 10.72 1.98
N GLU A 239 -17.11 12.04 1.79
CA GLU A 239 -16.87 12.65 0.49
C GLU A 239 -15.36 12.90 0.31
N PHE A 240 -14.78 12.28 -0.73
CA PHE A 240 -13.38 12.53 -1.09
C PHE A 240 -13.24 13.89 -1.80
N LEU A 241 -12.06 14.47 -1.75
CA LEU A 241 -11.75 15.74 -2.41
C LEU A 241 -12.02 15.66 -3.92
N LYS A 242 -12.65 16.68 -4.47
CA LYS A 242 -12.75 16.88 -5.94
C LYS A 242 -11.38 17.28 -6.49
N TYR A 243 -10.48 16.33 -6.53
CA TYR A 243 -9.05 16.52 -6.79
C TYR A 243 -8.76 17.12 -8.18
N SER A 244 -9.60 16.85 -9.17
CA SER A 244 -9.45 17.39 -10.54
C SER A 244 -9.41 18.92 -10.58
N ASN A 245 -10.12 19.58 -9.66
CA ASN A 245 -10.19 21.04 -9.57
C ASN A 245 -8.96 21.66 -8.88
N THR A 246 -8.12 20.84 -8.24
CA THR A 246 -6.95 21.31 -7.48
C THR A 246 -5.66 21.28 -8.30
N ILE A 247 -5.66 20.55 -9.40
CA ILE A 247 -4.50 20.40 -10.29
C ILE A 247 -4.39 21.64 -11.18
N PRO A 248 -3.26 22.38 -11.14
CA PRO A 248 -3.05 23.50 -12.05
C PRO A 248 -3.12 23.06 -13.52
N SER A 249 -3.80 23.84 -14.33
CA SER A 249 -3.93 23.61 -15.78
C SER A 249 -2.77 24.17 -16.59
N SER A 250 -1.92 25.02 -15.99
CA SER A 250 -0.77 25.69 -16.63
C SER A 250 0.36 25.88 -15.67
N TRP A 251 1.55 26.03 -16.18
CA TRP A 251 2.77 26.34 -15.45
C TRP A 251 3.39 27.65 -15.98
N GLU A 252 4.22 28.30 -15.16
CA GLU A 252 5.05 29.45 -15.54
C GLU A 252 6.53 29.07 -15.70
N THR A 253 6.95 28.04 -14.98
CA THR A 253 8.31 27.51 -15.00
C THR A 253 8.26 25.99 -15.02
N ARG A 254 9.01 25.38 -15.92
CA ARG A 254 9.13 23.93 -16.03
C ARG A 254 10.61 23.54 -16.14
N ILE A 255 11.00 22.52 -15.42
CA ILE A 255 12.32 21.89 -15.57
C ILE A 255 12.17 20.44 -16.01
N LYS A 256 13.05 20.01 -16.91
CA LYS A 256 13.30 18.62 -17.21
C LYS A 256 14.56 18.19 -16.46
N VAL A 257 14.47 17.16 -15.65
CA VAL A 257 15.58 16.74 -14.79
C VAL A 257 15.65 15.22 -14.70
N ASN A 258 16.89 14.68 -14.65
CA ASN A 258 17.11 13.28 -14.35
C ASN A 258 16.64 12.97 -12.92
N LYS A 259 15.73 11.97 -12.81
CA LYS A 259 15.05 11.59 -11.58
C LYS A 259 16.04 11.17 -10.47
N ASN A 260 17.06 10.38 -10.82
CA ASN A 260 18.03 9.91 -9.83
C ASN A 260 18.89 11.06 -9.31
N SER A 261 19.35 11.95 -10.18
CA SER A 261 20.18 13.11 -9.79
C SER A 261 19.46 14.01 -8.79
N ILE A 262 18.19 14.35 -9.07
CA ILE A 262 17.43 15.21 -8.13
C ILE A 262 17.03 14.46 -6.85
N GLN A 263 16.75 13.17 -6.94
CA GLN A 263 16.45 12.34 -5.76
C GLN A 263 17.64 12.30 -4.80
N GLU A 264 18.85 12.04 -5.30
CA GLU A 264 20.08 12.05 -4.50
C GLU A 264 20.33 13.38 -3.81
N CYS A 265 20.05 14.51 -4.47
CA CYS A 265 20.14 15.83 -3.84
C CYS A 265 19.16 15.98 -2.68
N PHE A 266 17.90 15.54 -2.85
CA PHE A 266 16.95 15.54 -1.75
C PHE A 266 17.34 14.59 -0.62
N GLU A 267 17.93 13.42 -0.93
CA GLU A 267 18.43 12.47 0.07
C GLU A 267 19.56 13.04 0.93
N ARG A 268 20.46 13.85 0.34
CA ARG A 268 21.52 14.53 1.10
C ARG A 268 20.98 15.72 1.89
N ILE A 269 20.16 16.55 1.29
CA ILE A 269 19.65 17.79 1.92
C ILE A 269 18.72 17.49 3.12
N ILE A 270 17.98 16.37 3.08
CA ILE A 270 17.09 15.98 4.15
C ILE A 270 17.83 15.70 5.47
N LEU A 271 19.10 15.34 5.40
CA LEU A 271 19.94 15.12 6.58
C LEU A 271 20.05 16.38 7.44
N ILE A 272 20.11 17.55 6.80
CA ILE A 272 20.11 18.84 7.52
C ILE A 272 18.69 19.25 7.88
N SER A 273 17.73 19.14 6.94
CA SER A 273 16.33 19.50 7.20
C SER A 273 15.73 18.77 8.41
N ASP A 274 16.09 17.50 8.63
CA ASP A 274 15.58 16.66 9.71
C ASP A 274 16.41 16.71 11.01
N SER A 275 17.60 17.32 10.99
CA SER A 275 18.53 17.34 12.11
C SER A 275 18.18 18.33 13.20
N SER A 276 16.94 18.81 13.28
CA SER A 276 16.53 19.79 14.30
C SER A 276 16.59 19.21 15.72
N ILE A 277 17.07 20.01 16.69
CA ILE A 277 17.07 19.70 18.13
C ILE A 277 15.64 19.52 18.64
N GLU A 278 14.68 20.24 18.06
CA GLU A 278 13.25 20.08 18.27
C GLU A 278 12.70 19.06 17.28
N LYS A 279 12.51 17.81 17.69
CA LYS A 279 12.06 16.67 16.84
C LYS A 279 10.77 16.92 16.03
N GLU A 280 9.98 17.93 16.43
CA GLU A 280 8.72 18.29 15.77
C GLU A 280 8.87 19.38 14.70
N LYS A 281 10.01 20.07 14.63
CA LYS A 281 10.21 21.21 13.75
C LYS A 281 10.96 20.77 12.48
N LYS A 282 10.21 20.65 11.40
CA LYS A 282 10.76 20.33 10.07
C LYS A 282 11.12 21.62 9.36
N TYR A 283 12.34 21.73 8.86
CA TYR A 283 12.78 22.90 8.10
C TYR A 283 12.50 22.69 6.61
N PRO A 284 11.82 23.65 5.96
CA PRO A 284 11.60 23.60 4.53
C PRO A 284 12.92 23.74 3.78
N VAL A 285 12.97 23.15 2.59
CA VAL A 285 14.02 23.43 1.63
C VAL A 285 13.56 24.55 0.70
N LYS A 286 14.50 25.40 0.30
CA LYS A 286 14.33 26.40 -0.72
C LYS A 286 14.82 25.86 -2.05
N ILE A 287 13.97 25.91 -3.05
CA ILE A 287 14.29 25.58 -4.43
C ILE A 287 14.36 26.89 -5.21
N ASN A 288 15.54 27.18 -5.78
CA ASN A 288 15.75 28.30 -6.67
C ASN A 288 15.97 27.76 -8.07
N VAL A 289 15.07 28.08 -9.00
CA VAL A 289 15.13 27.70 -10.41
C VAL A 289 15.67 28.87 -11.19
N GLU A 290 16.83 28.68 -11.83
CA GLU A 290 17.48 29.62 -12.76
C GLU A 290 17.53 28.96 -14.14
N ILE A 291 17.86 29.76 -15.17
CA ILE A 291 18.04 29.20 -16.52
C ILE A 291 19.21 28.19 -16.49
N GLY A 292 18.91 26.93 -16.83
CA GLY A 292 19.89 25.84 -16.91
C GLY A 292 20.33 25.25 -15.58
N LYS A 293 19.80 25.73 -14.43
CA LYS A 293 20.25 25.29 -13.12
C LYS A 293 19.14 25.36 -12.06
N VAL A 294 19.12 24.36 -11.18
CA VAL A 294 18.34 24.37 -9.94
C VAL A 294 19.28 24.32 -8.76
N THR A 295 19.07 25.22 -7.80
CA THR A 295 19.71 25.21 -6.49
C THR A 295 18.71 24.82 -5.42
N ILE A 296 19.02 23.77 -4.65
CA ILE A 296 18.22 23.34 -3.50
C ILE A 296 19.04 23.64 -2.24
N SER A 297 18.48 24.37 -1.29
CA SER A 297 19.19 24.76 -0.08
C SER A 297 18.31 24.62 1.17
N CYS A 298 18.95 24.35 2.29
CA CYS A 298 18.32 24.27 3.61
C CYS A 298 19.31 24.84 4.63
N ALA A 299 18.80 25.61 5.61
CA ALA A 299 19.60 26.08 6.74
C ALA A 299 18.78 25.95 8.03
N ASN A 300 19.42 25.49 9.09
CA ASN A 300 18.86 25.40 10.43
C ASN A 300 19.95 25.66 11.50
N GLN A 301 19.64 25.43 12.77
CA GLN A 301 20.60 25.66 13.87
C GLN A 301 21.79 24.67 13.87
N THR A 302 21.67 23.54 13.20
CA THR A 302 22.73 22.51 13.14
C THR A 302 23.66 22.67 11.95
N GLY A 303 23.29 23.43 10.94
CA GLY A 303 24.10 23.71 9.75
C GLY A 303 23.29 24.14 8.54
N ASP A 304 23.99 24.26 7.43
CA ASP A 304 23.41 24.57 6.13
C ASP A 304 23.87 23.56 5.08
N ALA A 305 23.05 23.40 4.06
CA ALA A 305 23.35 22.58 2.89
C ALA A 305 22.88 23.28 1.62
N LYS A 306 23.64 23.09 0.57
CA LYS A 306 23.33 23.61 -0.78
C LYS A 306 23.73 22.56 -1.81
N GLU A 307 22.79 22.25 -2.70
CA GLU A 307 22.97 21.34 -3.82
C GLU A 307 22.66 22.07 -5.12
N GLU A 308 23.43 21.85 -6.16
CA GLU A 308 23.22 22.43 -7.48
C GLU A 308 23.12 21.33 -8.54
N ILE A 309 22.11 21.44 -9.40
CA ILE A 309 21.85 20.50 -10.49
C ILE A 309 21.65 21.29 -11.78
N TYR A 310 22.29 20.85 -12.86
CA TYR A 310 22.03 21.38 -14.19
C TYR A 310 20.80 20.69 -14.79
N VAL A 311 19.88 21.49 -15.34
CA VAL A 311 18.58 21.05 -15.84
C VAL A 311 18.20 21.84 -17.09
N ASP A 312 17.31 21.26 -17.90
CA ASP A 312 16.67 22.04 -18.96
C ASP A 312 15.54 22.87 -18.34
N THR A 313 15.60 24.18 -18.48
CA THR A 313 14.62 25.10 -17.90
C THR A 313 13.83 25.79 -18.98
N GLU A 314 12.50 25.82 -18.81
CA GLU A 314 11.58 26.63 -19.64
C GLU A 314 10.81 27.59 -18.71
N GLY A 315 10.64 28.82 -19.13
CA GLY A 315 9.87 29.83 -18.40
C GLY A 315 10.72 30.81 -17.58
N LYS A 316 10.24 31.18 -16.39
CA LYS A 316 10.81 32.24 -15.56
C LYS A 316 11.64 31.67 -14.41
N GLU A 317 12.58 32.48 -13.90
CA GLU A 317 13.25 32.18 -12.63
C GLU A 317 12.24 32.21 -11.47
N LEU A 318 12.42 31.31 -10.50
CA LEU A 318 11.50 31.15 -9.39
C LEU A 318 12.24 30.71 -8.13
N GLU A 319 11.87 31.28 -6.98
CA GLU A 319 12.26 30.83 -5.65
C GLU A 319 11.00 30.38 -4.88
N ILE A 320 11.02 29.15 -4.33
CA ILE A 320 9.87 28.53 -3.67
C ILE A 320 10.31 27.53 -2.58
N GLY A 321 9.55 27.42 -1.49
CA GLY A 321 9.84 26.53 -0.37
C GLY A 321 8.95 25.29 -0.35
N PHE A 322 9.53 24.11 0.00
CA PHE A 322 8.79 22.85 0.13
C PHE A 322 9.28 21.99 1.29
N ASN A 323 8.45 21.02 1.67
CA ASN A 323 8.90 19.91 2.50
C ASN A 323 9.69 18.89 1.63
N PRO A 324 10.98 18.67 1.91
CA PRO A 324 11.81 17.79 1.07
C PRO A 324 11.37 16.33 1.09
N ARG A 325 10.72 15.87 2.18
CA ARG A 325 10.21 14.50 2.27
C ARG A 325 9.14 14.21 1.23
N PHE A 326 8.29 15.18 0.92
CA PHE A 326 7.23 14.99 -0.07
C PHE A 326 7.79 14.83 -1.48
N PHE A 327 8.87 15.55 -1.80
CA PHE A 327 9.60 15.31 -3.05
C PHE A 327 10.24 13.93 -3.06
N LEU A 328 10.91 13.56 -1.98
CA LEU A 328 11.61 12.28 -1.90
C LEU A 328 10.65 11.08 -2.03
N ASP A 329 9.49 11.14 -1.37
CA ASP A 329 8.48 10.09 -1.46
C ASP A 329 7.94 9.97 -2.90
N ALA A 330 7.66 11.10 -3.56
CA ALA A 330 7.19 11.13 -4.93
C ALA A 330 8.26 10.58 -5.89
N LEU A 331 9.52 11.04 -5.79
CA LEU A 331 10.62 10.62 -6.65
C LEU A 331 10.94 9.12 -6.49
N LYS A 332 10.86 8.56 -5.27
CA LYS A 332 11.03 7.12 -5.03
C LYS A 332 9.96 6.25 -5.69
N ALA A 333 8.77 6.80 -5.93
CA ALA A 333 7.68 6.09 -6.58
C ALA A 333 7.79 6.11 -8.13
N ILE A 334 8.69 6.92 -8.69
CA ILE A 334 8.89 7.09 -10.14
C ILE A 334 9.94 6.10 -10.64
N ASP A 335 9.62 5.46 -11.78
CA ASP A 335 10.54 4.54 -12.48
C ASP A 335 11.21 5.20 -13.69
N ASP A 336 10.66 6.32 -14.18
CA ASP A 336 11.16 7.05 -15.36
C ASP A 336 12.57 7.60 -15.10
N GLU A 337 13.37 7.70 -16.15
CA GLU A 337 14.71 8.27 -16.09
C GLU A 337 14.67 9.79 -15.91
N ASP A 338 13.83 10.46 -16.66
CA ASP A 338 13.64 11.91 -16.61
C ASP A 338 12.18 12.25 -16.22
N VAL A 339 12.03 13.37 -15.51
CA VAL A 339 10.71 13.90 -15.12
C VAL A 339 10.60 15.39 -15.45
N TYR A 340 9.38 15.83 -15.67
CA TYR A 340 9.05 17.25 -15.61
C TYR A 340 8.64 17.61 -14.17
N ILE A 341 9.17 18.75 -13.69
CA ILE A 341 8.70 19.44 -12.50
C ILE A 341 8.22 20.81 -12.93
N GLU A 342 6.95 21.07 -12.72
CA GLU A 342 6.24 22.26 -13.18
C GLU A 342 5.85 23.14 -11.99
N PHE A 343 6.09 24.42 -12.10
CA PHE A 343 5.79 25.41 -11.09
C PHE A 343 4.91 26.52 -11.70
N GLY A 344 3.95 26.98 -10.92
CA GLY A 344 3.23 28.23 -11.18
C GLY A 344 3.95 29.40 -10.50
N THR A 345 3.25 30.12 -9.63
CA THR A 345 3.83 31.15 -8.79
C THR A 345 4.54 30.56 -7.57
N ASN A 346 5.23 31.38 -6.79
CA ASN A 346 5.84 30.96 -5.51
C ASN A 346 4.84 30.56 -4.40
N ARG A 347 3.55 30.57 -4.68
CA ARG A 347 2.45 30.16 -3.80
C ARG A 347 1.59 29.04 -4.39
N SER A 348 1.86 28.67 -5.64
CA SER A 348 1.14 27.60 -6.32
C SER A 348 1.77 26.24 -6.03
N PRO A 349 0.99 25.15 -6.06
CA PRO A 349 1.58 23.81 -5.97
C PRO A 349 2.56 23.56 -7.12
N CYS A 350 3.58 22.73 -6.88
CA CYS A 350 4.34 22.14 -7.97
C CYS A 350 3.71 20.82 -8.42
N ILE A 351 3.93 20.47 -9.68
CA ILE A 351 3.48 19.24 -10.31
C ILE A 351 4.70 18.47 -10.79
N ILE A 352 4.77 17.18 -10.46
CA ILE A 352 5.75 16.23 -11.01
C ILE A 352 4.99 15.28 -11.93
N ARG A 353 5.47 15.13 -13.17
CA ARG A 353 4.86 14.23 -14.16
C ARG A 353 5.92 13.62 -15.08
N PRO A 354 5.61 12.50 -15.77
CA PRO A 354 6.52 11.91 -16.74
C PRO A 354 6.73 12.85 -17.93
N VAL A 355 7.89 12.69 -18.59
CA VAL A 355 8.21 13.44 -19.83
C VAL A 355 7.33 12.96 -20.97
N GLU A 356 7.08 11.65 -21.02
CA GLU A 356 6.23 11.02 -22.03
C GLU A 356 5.03 10.34 -21.36
N ASN A 357 3.88 10.29 -22.04
CA ASN A 357 2.67 9.58 -21.65
C ASN A 357 2.28 9.71 -20.17
N GLY A 358 1.63 10.84 -19.83
CA GLY A 358 1.25 11.24 -18.48
C GLY A 358 0.21 10.36 -17.79
N ASP A 359 0.61 9.21 -17.28
CA ASP A 359 -0.27 8.30 -16.54
C ASP A 359 -0.19 8.46 -15.00
N TYR A 360 0.71 9.33 -14.51
CA TYR A 360 0.74 9.76 -13.11
C TYR A 360 0.92 11.28 -12.98
N ILE A 361 0.42 11.81 -11.88
CA ILE A 361 0.59 13.21 -11.48
C ILE A 361 0.85 13.23 -9.97
N TYR A 362 1.92 13.91 -9.57
CA TYR A 362 2.17 14.22 -8.16
C TYR A 362 2.12 15.73 -7.97
N MET A 363 1.33 16.17 -6.99
CA MET A 363 1.20 17.56 -6.63
C MET A 363 1.70 17.77 -5.20
N ILE A 364 2.51 18.81 -4.98
CA ILE A 364 3.06 19.15 -3.67
C ILE A 364 2.79 20.63 -3.38
N LEU A 365 2.17 20.91 -2.24
CA LEU A 365 1.91 22.28 -1.81
C LEU A 365 3.19 22.95 -1.28
N PRO A 366 3.42 24.24 -1.61
CA PRO A 366 4.55 24.97 -1.10
C PRO A 366 4.37 25.34 0.38
N ILE A 367 5.50 25.54 1.05
CA ILE A 367 5.56 26.10 2.40
C ILE A 367 5.93 27.58 2.30
N LYS A 368 5.20 28.43 2.99
CA LYS A 368 5.53 29.85 3.07
C LYS A 368 6.89 30.01 3.77
N MET A 369 7.88 30.49 3.04
CA MET A 369 9.15 30.87 3.63
C MET A 369 8.97 32.13 4.49
N LYS A 370 9.62 32.14 5.66
CA LYS A 370 9.76 33.38 6.44
C LYS A 370 10.92 34.14 5.85
N ASP A 371 10.67 35.39 5.52
CA ASP A 371 11.70 36.36 5.12
C ASP A 371 12.74 36.56 6.23
#